data_de67a79689e14b3087f433a925da955e
#
_entry.id   de67a79689e14b3087f433a925da955e
#
_cell.length_a   1.000
_cell.length_b   1.000
_cell.length_c   1.000
_cell.angle_alpha   90.00
_cell.angle_beta   90.00
_cell.angle_gamma   90.00
#
_symmetry.space_group_name_H-M   'P 1'
#
loop_
_entity.id
_entity.type
_entity.pdbx_description
1 polymer ?
#
loop_
_entity_poly.entity_id
_entity_poly.type
_entity_poly.pdbx_seq_one_letter_code
_entity_poly.pdbx_strand_id
1 'polypeptide(L)'
;LRADLVEEHQPLGPTELQLVEDLASIMWRKRRVLLAENAEINTGLLRVVEFSSKPARAAVPFVSGMPEKPSDWDELMRATPEEVVQWHEDARKYVQKIDRVRFMLKKGGNDVYHRALKALPVEDRETWAEWVEDEEYQATAEGLATYIEQHLFPYAIHWQREVQHHLAIKNQALGEGFRPVSLQNLCRYETHLDRKFERTLAMLIKLKELRSGE
;
A
#
# COMPACT_ATOMS: atom_id res chain seq x y z
N LEU A 1 19.07 -30.35 10.30
CA LEU A 1 19.04 -30.44 8.85
C LEU A 1 20.06 -31.43 8.26
N ARG A 2 21.39 -31.30 8.55
CA ARG A 2 22.37 -32.26 8.05
C ARG A 2 22.12 -33.65 8.63
N ALA A 3 21.94 -33.76 9.94
CA ALA A 3 21.64 -35.02 10.63
C ALA A 3 20.37 -35.67 10.08
N ASP A 4 19.31 -34.91 9.91
CA ASP A 4 18.03 -35.38 9.40
C ASP A 4 18.16 -35.96 7.97
N LEU A 5 18.95 -35.28 7.09
CA LEU A 5 19.22 -35.77 5.73
C LEU A 5 20.10 -37.03 5.71
N VAL A 6 21.04 -37.13 6.64
CA VAL A 6 21.83 -38.35 6.79
C VAL A 6 20.96 -39.52 7.26
N GLU A 7 20.05 -39.25 8.20
CA GLU A 7 19.10 -40.25 8.69
C GLU A 7 18.10 -40.67 7.60
N GLU A 8 17.57 -39.71 6.83
CA GLU A 8 16.63 -39.95 5.74
C GLU A 8 17.28 -40.73 4.60
N HIS A 9 18.43 -40.30 4.17
CA HIS A 9 19.09 -40.88 3.00
C HIS A 9 20.04 -42.03 3.30
N GLN A 10 20.45 -42.25 4.54
CA GLN A 10 21.34 -43.33 4.96
C GLN A 10 22.51 -43.61 3.97
N PRO A 11 23.39 -42.61 3.74
CA PRO A 11 24.43 -42.70 2.73
C PRO A 11 25.43 -43.79 3.08
N LEU A 12 25.74 -44.63 2.08
CA LEU A 12 26.79 -45.67 2.18
C LEU A 12 28.02 -45.24 1.37
N GLY A 13 29.05 -44.84 2.08
CA GLY A 13 30.31 -44.42 1.46
C GLY A 13 30.47 -42.91 1.28
N PRO A 14 31.68 -42.47 0.96
CA PRO A 14 32.04 -41.06 0.97
C PRO A 14 31.31 -40.22 -0.11
N THR A 15 31.03 -40.83 -1.27
CA THR A 15 30.37 -40.11 -2.38
C THR A 15 28.91 -39.77 -2.07
N GLU A 16 28.14 -40.73 -1.52
CA GLU A 16 26.78 -40.49 -1.11
C GLU A 16 26.72 -39.50 0.05
N LEU A 17 27.64 -39.63 1.02
CA LEU A 17 27.72 -38.69 2.14
C LEU A 17 28.02 -37.29 1.65
N GLN A 18 28.91 -37.10 0.69
CA GLN A 18 29.21 -35.80 0.10
C GLN A 18 27.97 -35.18 -0.60
N LEU A 19 27.20 -36.01 -1.33
CA LEU A 19 25.96 -35.53 -1.97
C LEU A 19 24.92 -35.11 -0.94
N VAL A 20 24.80 -35.82 0.18
CA VAL A 20 23.91 -35.44 1.28
C VAL A 20 24.35 -34.12 1.94
N GLU A 21 25.66 -33.95 2.13
CA GLU A 21 26.21 -32.67 2.63
C GLU A 21 25.99 -31.50 1.66
N ASP A 22 26.12 -31.75 0.35
CA ASP A 22 25.79 -30.77 -0.68
C ASP A 22 24.30 -30.38 -0.66
N LEU A 23 23.40 -31.37 -0.51
CA LEU A 23 21.94 -31.09 -0.34
C LEU A 23 21.69 -30.20 0.89
N ALA A 24 22.29 -30.56 2.04
CA ALA A 24 22.15 -29.74 3.25
C ALA A 24 22.66 -28.31 3.04
N SER A 25 23.80 -28.14 2.38
CA SER A 25 24.35 -26.83 2.04
C SER A 25 23.48 -26.03 1.12
N ILE A 26 22.89 -26.66 0.10
CA ILE A 26 21.98 -26.02 -0.84
C ILE A 26 20.69 -25.56 -0.11
N MET A 27 20.06 -26.43 0.68
CA MET A 27 18.86 -26.10 1.45
C MET A 27 19.11 -24.95 2.43
N TRP A 28 20.25 -24.92 3.09
CA TRP A 28 20.63 -23.83 3.99
C TRP A 28 20.79 -22.49 3.22
N ARG A 29 21.41 -22.54 2.01
CA ARG A 29 21.52 -21.36 1.15
C ARG A 29 20.17 -20.87 0.65
N LYS A 30 19.26 -21.78 0.25
CA LYS A 30 17.88 -21.41 -0.13
C LYS A 30 17.16 -20.68 1.00
N ARG A 31 17.26 -21.18 2.23
CA ARG A 31 16.68 -20.50 3.40
C ARG A 31 17.25 -19.08 3.59
N ARG A 32 18.55 -18.90 3.36
CA ARG A 32 19.15 -17.55 3.43
C ARG A 32 18.65 -16.61 2.33
N VAL A 33 18.41 -17.13 1.13
CA VAL A 33 17.83 -16.34 0.02
C VAL A 33 16.44 -15.84 0.40
N LEU A 34 15.58 -16.69 0.91
CA LEU A 34 14.24 -16.30 1.40
C LEU A 34 14.30 -15.26 2.52
N LEU A 35 15.24 -15.39 3.45
CA LEU A 35 15.44 -14.39 4.50
C LEU A 35 15.94 -13.06 3.94
N ALA A 36 16.81 -13.09 2.93
CA ALA A 36 17.31 -11.89 2.27
C ALA A 36 16.22 -11.20 1.44
N GLU A 37 15.37 -11.97 0.78
CA GLU A 37 14.19 -11.46 0.05
C GLU A 37 13.22 -10.76 1.01
N ASN A 38 12.85 -11.42 2.10
CA ASN A 38 12.01 -10.83 3.14
C ASN A 38 12.62 -9.54 3.73
N ALA A 39 13.93 -9.52 3.95
CA ALA A 39 14.62 -8.34 4.45
C ALA A 39 14.59 -7.18 3.42
N GLU A 40 14.78 -7.46 2.13
CA GLU A 40 14.70 -6.46 1.07
C GLU A 40 13.26 -5.90 0.92
N ILE A 41 12.26 -6.78 0.98
CA ILE A 41 10.84 -6.39 0.99
C ILE A 41 10.54 -5.49 2.19
N ASN A 42 10.89 -5.91 3.40
CA ASN A 42 10.68 -5.12 4.61
C ASN A 42 11.42 -3.77 4.56
N THR A 43 12.65 -3.76 4.05
CA THR A 43 13.40 -2.52 3.87
C THR A 43 12.74 -1.60 2.84
N GLY A 44 12.19 -2.14 1.76
CA GLY A 44 11.39 -1.41 0.79
C GLY A 44 10.15 -0.77 1.41
N LEU A 45 9.40 -1.55 2.20
CA LEU A 45 8.22 -1.07 2.92
C LEU A 45 8.57 0.05 3.91
N LEU A 46 9.63 -0.12 4.71
CA LEU A 46 10.09 0.90 5.65
C LEU A 46 10.49 2.20 4.93
N ARG A 47 11.21 2.12 3.80
CA ARG A 47 11.55 3.30 3.00
C ARG A 47 10.31 4.06 2.53
N VAL A 48 9.27 3.34 2.12
CA VAL A 48 8.01 3.98 1.69
C VAL A 48 7.35 4.69 2.87
N VAL A 49 7.36 4.10 4.06
CA VAL A 49 6.76 4.69 5.27
C VAL A 49 7.60 5.86 5.79
N GLU A 50 8.94 5.75 5.81
CA GLU A 50 9.82 6.80 6.34
C GLU A 50 10.00 7.98 5.36
N PHE A 51 9.95 7.71 4.05
CA PHE A 51 10.13 8.69 2.98
C PHE A 51 8.92 8.76 2.05
N SER A 52 7.73 8.58 2.59
CA SER A 52 6.46 8.47 1.89
C SER A 52 6.23 9.56 0.83
N SER A 53 6.76 10.77 1.06
CA SER A 53 6.60 11.88 0.13
C SER A 53 7.26 11.65 -1.25
N LYS A 54 8.36 10.88 -1.35
CA LYS A 54 9.03 10.60 -2.64
C LYS A 54 8.34 9.50 -3.45
N PRO A 55 8.16 8.27 -2.91
CA PRO A 55 7.46 7.21 -3.64
C PRO A 55 6.03 7.59 -3.98
N ALA A 56 5.33 8.27 -3.07
CA ALA A 56 3.97 8.69 -3.29
C ALA A 56 3.87 9.78 -4.38
N ARG A 57 4.77 10.77 -4.41
CA ARG A 57 4.84 11.75 -5.50
C ARG A 57 5.15 11.10 -6.85
N ALA A 58 6.00 10.07 -6.87
CA ALA A 58 6.28 9.32 -8.09
C ALA A 58 5.06 8.52 -8.58
N ALA A 59 4.19 8.08 -7.67
CA ALA A 59 2.96 7.35 -7.97
C ALA A 59 1.84 8.24 -8.55
N VAL A 60 1.77 9.51 -8.13
CA VAL A 60 0.70 10.47 -8.53
C VAL A 60 0.49 10.58 -10.03
N PRO A 61 1.52 10.70 -10.89
CA PRO A 61 1.34 10.83 -12.33
C PRO A 61 0.60 9.65 -12.98
N PHE A 62 0.62 8.49 -12.34
CA PHE A 62 -0.05 7.27 -12.83
C PHE A 62 -1.51 7.17 -12.42
N VAL A 63 -1.98 8.07 -11.56
CA VAL A 63 -3.35 8.11 -11.06
C VAL A 63 -4.07 9.32 -11.63
N SER A 64 -4.84 9.09 -12.69
CA SER A 64 -5.60 10.15 -13.38
C SER A 64 -6.56 10.86 -12.42
N GLY A 65 -6.50 12.19 -12.40
CA GLY A 65 -7.41 13.04 -11.63
C GLY A 65 -7.03 13.25 -10.15
N MET A 66 -5.84 12.79 -9.73
CA MET A 66 -5.33 13.14 -8.41
C MET A 66 -4.88 14.59 -8.33
N PRO A 67 -5.13 15.25 -7.21
CA PRO A 67 -4.61 16.58 -6.95
C PRO A 67 -3.10 16.57 -6.75
N GLU A 68 -2.46 17.69 -7.05
CA GLU A 68 -1.00 17.85 -6.97
C GLU A 68 -0.43 17.69 -5.55
N LYS A 69 -1.26 17.85 -4.51
CA LYS A 69 -0.85 17.75 -3.10
C LYS A 69 -1.93 17.05 -2.28
N PRO A 70 -1.82 15.74 -2.03
CA PRO A 70 -2.61 15.08 -1.00
C PRO A 70 -2.27 15.63 0.39
N SER A 71 -3.26 15.67 1.26
CA SER A 71 -3.18 16.34 2.56
C SER A 71 -2.20 15.66 3.53
N ASP A 72 -2.13 14.34 3.57
CA ASP A 72 -1.21 13.60 4.43
C ASP A 72 -0.76 12.27 3.82
N TRP A 73 0.46 12.26 3.27
CA TRP A 73 1.07 11.07 2.68
C TRP A 73 1.38 9.97 3.70
N ASP A 74 1.72 10.36 4.92
CA ASP A 74 2.12 9.42 5.96
C ASP A 74 0.89 8.67 6.48
N GLU A 75 -0.22 9.36 6.68
CA GLU A 75 -1.49 8.76 7.05
C GLU A 75 -1.99 7.82 5.95
N LEU A 76 -1.99 8.29 4.70
CA LEU A 76 -2.37 7.52 3.53
C LEU A 76 -1.56 6.21 3.39
N MET A 77 -0.26 6.25 3.63
CA MET A 77 0.59 5.06 3.51
C MET A 77 0.47 4.08 4.67
N ARG A 78 0.10 4.57 5.87
CA ARG A 78 -0.06 3.74 7.08
C ARG A 78 -1.45 3.14 7.23
N ALA A 79 -2.46 3.71 6.56
CA ALA A 79 -3.85 3.28 6.70
C ALA A 79 -4.05 1.78 6.47
N THR A 80 -4.86 1.18 7.32
CA THR A 80 -5.30 -0.20 7.18
C THR A 80 -6.42 -0.32 6.13
N PRO A 81 -6.71 -1.52 5.61
CA PRO A 81 -7.83 -1.72 4.69
C PRO A 81 -9.18 -1.29 5.30
N GLU A 82 -9.36 -1.50 6.59
CA GLU A 82 -10.58 -1.14 7.32
C GLU A 82 -10.75 0.38 7.41
N GLU A 83 -9.66 1.10 7.72
CA GLU A 83 -9.65 2.57 7.73
C GLU A 83 -9.95 3.14 6.35
N VAL A 84 -9.40 2.56 5.29
CA VAL A 84 -9.67 2.98 3.90
C VAL A 84 -11.17 2.82 3.57
N VAL A 85 -11.79 1.71 3.95
CA VAL A 85 -13.24 1.51 3.76
C VAL A 85 -14.04 2.57 4.52
N GLN A 86 -13.67 2.86 5.77
CA GLN A 86 -14.33 3.87 6.57
C GLN A 86 -14.18 5.27 5.93
N TRP A 87 -12.99 5.64 5.48
CA TRP A 87 -12.75 6.92 4.78
C TRP A 87 -13.57 7.06 3.50
N HIS A 88 -13.74 5.96 2.73
CA HIS A 88 -14.63 5.95 1.58
C HIS A 88 -16.07 6.29 1.94
N GLU A 89 -16.58 5.69 3.02
CA GLU A 89 -17.93 5.98 3.50
C GLU A 89 -18.08 7.41 3.99
N ASP A 90 -17.09 7.90 4.74
CA ASP A 90 -17.11 9.23 5.32
C ASP A 90 -16.99 10.33 4.25
N ALA A 91 -16.07 10.16 3.30
CA ALA A 91 -15.95 11.07 2.16
C ALA A 91 -17.24 11.10 1.33
N ARG A 92 -17.87 9.94 1.09
CA ARG A 92 -19.15 9.87 0.39
C ARG A 92 -20.26 10.57 1.16
N LYS A 93 -20.37 10.35 2.47
CA LYS A 93 -21.35 11.02 3.33
C LYS A 93 -21.13 12.52 3.37
N TYR A 94 -19.88 12.95 3.39
CA TYR A 94 -19.51 14.36 3.38
C TYR A 94 -19.94 15.03 2.07
N VAL A 95 -19.60 14.48 0.91
CA VAL A 95 -20.06 14.97 -0.40
C VAL A 95 -21.58 15.08 -0.45
N GLN A 96 -22.30 14.06 0.01
CA GLN A 96 -23.77 14.08 0.04
C GLN A 96 -24.33 15.20 0.93
N LYS A 97 -23.69 15.48 2.08
CA LYS A 97 -24.09 16.59 2.96
C LYS A 97 -23.87 17.93 2.27
N ILE A 98 -22.72 18.15 1.68
CA ILE A 98 -22.39 19.40 0.98
C ILE A 98 -23.34 19.61 -0.21
N ASP A 99 -23.58 18.60 -1.03
CA ASP A 99 -24.53 18.67 -2.15
C ASP A 99 -25.96 18.99 -1.68
N ARG A 100 -26.38 18.41 -0.55
CA ARG A 100 -27.68 18.72 0.04
C ARG A 100 -27.80 20.20 0.44
N VAL A 101 -26.76 20.74 1.05
CA VAL A 101 -26.72 22.16 1.45
C VAL A 101 -26.73 23.07 0.21
N ARG A 102 -25.94 22.75 -0.81
CA ARG A 102 -25.92 23.43 -2.11
C ARG A 102 -27.35 23.46 -2.73
N PHE A 103 -27.99 22.30 -2.74
CA PHE A 103 -29.36 22.22 -3.26
C PHE A 103 -30.37 23.08 -2.46
N MET A 104 -30.25 23.10 -1.11
CA MET A 104 -31.10 23.96 -0.26
C MET A 104 -30.88 25.42 -0.55
N LEU A 105 -29.67 25.90 -0.70
CA LEU A 105 -29.34 27.29 -1.03
C LEU A 105 -29.86 27.67 -2.43
N LYS A 106 -29.69 26.80 -3.43
CA LYS A 106 -30.23 27.01 -4.80
C LYS A 106 -31.75 27.07 -4.83
N LYS A 107 -32.45 26.28 -4.01
CA LYS A 107 -33.91 26.28 -3.94
C LYS A 107 -34.47 27.54 -3.29
N GLY A 108 -33.70 28.16 -2.40
CA GLY A 108 -34.12 29.36 -1.67
C GLY A 108 -35.23 29.08 -0.65
N GLY A 109 -35.94 30.13 -0.25
CA GLY A 109 -37.05 30.07 0.67
C GLY A 109 -36.79 30.79 1.99
N ASN A 110 -37.82 30.89 2.83
CA ASN A 110 -37.70 31.55 4.12
C ASN A 110 -36.65 30.88 4.99
N ASP A 111 -35.76 31.68 5.59
CA ASP A 111 -34.75 31.25 6.53
C ASP A 111 -33.74 30.20 5.97
N VAL A 112 -33.51 30.25 4.64
CA VAL A 112 -32.65 29.30 3.96
C VAL A 112 -31.21 29.32 4.51
N TYR A 113 -30.70 30.50 4.88
CA TYR A 113 -29.36 30.66 5.47
C TYR A 113 -29.18 29.81 6.74
N HIS A 114 -30.05 29.99 7.74
CA HIS A 114 -29.93 29.25 9.00
C HIS A 114 -30.17 27.75 8.84
N ARG A 115 -31.08 27.36 7.95
CA ARG A 115 -31.31 25.93 7.65
C ARG A 115 -30.11 25.28 6.96
N ALA A 116 -29.52 26.00 6.00
CA ALA A 116 -28.31 25.54 5.30
C ALA A 116 -27.11 25.44 6.27
N LEU A 117 -26.92 26.48 7.08
CA LEU A 117 -25.86 26.52 8.09
C LEU A 117 -26.00 25.35 9.11
N LYS A 118 -27.23 25.09 9.57
CA LYS A 118 -27.50 23.97 10.50
C LYS A 118 -27.25 22.59 9.86
N ALA A 119 -27.38 22.48 8.55
CA ALA A 119 -27.16 21.23 7.82
C ALA A 119 -25.69 20.94 7.53
N LEU A 120 -24.79 21.93 7.63
CA LEU A 120 -23.35 21.75 7.54
C LEU A 120 -22.81 20.93 8.73
N PRO A 121 -21.72 20.18 8.55
CA PRO A 121 -20.91 19.63 9.64
C PRO A 121 -20.51 20.70 10.67
N VAL A 122 -20.25 20.28 11.91
CA VAL A 122 -19.91 21.22 12.99
C VAL A 122 -18.62 21.98 12.67
N GLU A 123 -17.60 21.26 12.23
CA GLU A 123 -16.29 21.81 11.85
C GLU A 123 -16.40 22.86 10.75
N ASP A 124 -17.17 22.57 9.70
CA ASP A 124 -17.39 23.53 8.60
C ASP A 124 -18.15 24.78 9.03
N ARG A 125 -19.04 24.67 10.06
CA ARG A 125 -19.73 25.82 10.64
C ARG A 125 -18.82 26.70 11.45
N GLU A 126 -17.87 26.08 12.19
CA GLU A 126 -16.85 26.81 12.96
C GLU A 126 -15.92 27.56 12.01
N THR A 127 -15.42 26.89 10.97
CA THR A 127 -14.60 27.54 9.95
C THR A 127 -15.36 28.65 9.22
N TRP A 128 -16.64 28.44 8.89
CA TRP A 128 -17.48 29.50 8.30
C TRP A 128 -17.59 30.70 9.22
N ALA A 129 -17.77 30.50 10.54
CA ALA A 129 -17.86 31.59 11.50
C ALA A 129 -16.56 32.40 11.55
N GLU A 130 -15.42 31.77 11.50
CA GLU A 130 -14.09 32.45 11.43
C GLU A 130 -13.98 33.30 10.16
N TRP A 131 -14.36 32.77 8.98
CA TRP A 131 -14.32 33.52 7.71
C TRP A 131 -15.29 34.72 7.68
N VAL A 132 -16.38 34.63 8.40
CA VAL A 132 -17.31 35.77 8.56
C VAL A 132 -16.75 36.82 9.53
N GLU A 133 -16.08 36.38 10.60
CA GLU A 133 -15.40 37.26 11.57
C GLU A 133 -14.25 38.03 10.92
N ASP A 134 -13.51 37.39 10.03
CA ASP A 134 -12.40 37.98 9.27
C ASP A 134 -12.87 38.86 8.10
N GLU A 135 -14.21 39.11 7.98
CA GLU A 135 -14.85 39.91 6.93
C GLU A 135 -14.61 39.41 5.48
N GLU A 136 -14.12 38.19 5.31
CA GLU A 136 -13.92 37.58 4.00
C GLU A 136 -15.24 37.27 3.28
N TYR A 137 -16.28 36.91 4.06
CA TYR A 137 -17.64 36.64 3.57
C TYR A 137 -18.69 37.32 4.42
N GLN A 138 -19.83 37.67 3.76
CA GLN A 138 -21.02 38.15 4.47
C GLN A 138 -21.85 37.00 5.01
N ALA A 139 -22.39 37.13 6.23
CA ALA A 139 -23.27 36.15 6.88
C ALA A 139 -24.66 36.07 6.20
N THR A 140 -24.71 35.80 4.92
CA THR A 140 -25.89 35.72 4.07
C THR A 140 -25.97 34.38 3.34
N ALA A 141 -27.12 34.05 2.76
CA ALA A 141 -27.29 32.87 1.93
C ALA A 141 -26.38 32.87 0.70
N GLU A 142 -26.13 34.05 0.12
CA GLU A 142 -25.23 34.21 -1.04
C GLU A 142 -23.78 34.06 -0.65
N GLY A 143 -23.37 34.67 0.48
CA GLY A 143 -22.02 34.49 1.02
C GLY A 143 -21.71 33.02 1.33
N LEU A 144 -22.62 32.33 2.02
CA LEU A 144 -22.49 30.90 2.32
C LEU A 144 -22.46 30.05 1.04
N ALA A 145 -23.27 30.36 0.04
CA ALA A 145 -23.25 29.64 -1.24
C ALA A 145 -21.90 29.80 -1.94
N THR A 146 -21.37 31.03 -1.95
CA THR A 146 -20.05 31.31 -2.55
C THR A 146 -18.93 30.55 -1.83
N TYR A 147 -18.91 30.55 -0.50
CA TYR A 147 -17.96 29.81 0.31
C TYR A 147 -18.00 28.31 0.02
N ILE A 148 -19.22 27.75 -0.04
CA ILE A 148 -19.38 26.32 -0.33
C ILE A 148 -18.85 25.97 -1.73
N GLU A 149 -19.17 26.78 -2.76
CA GLU A 149 -18.69 26.52 -4.13
C GLU A 149 -17.18 26.72 -4.30
N GLN A 150 -16.59 27.65 -3.56
CA GLN A 150 -15.17 27.96 -3.67
C GLN A 150 -14.26 27.06 -2.80
N HIS A 151 -14.75 26.62 -1.63
CA HIS A 151 -13.93 25.90 -0.66
C HIS A 151 -14.45 24.50 -0.34
N LEU A 152 -15.69 24.36 0.19
CA LEU A 152 -16.15 23.08 0.70
C LEU A 152 -16.40 22.04 -0.38
N PHE A 153 -17.02 22.43 -1.49
CA PHE A 153 -17.34 21.49 -2.56
C PHE A 153 -16.09 21.00 -3.30
N PRO A 154 -15.14 21.84 -3.68
CA PRO A 154 -13.87 21.40 -4.22
C PRO A 154 -13.10 20.48 -3.26
N TYR A 155 -13.07 20.82 -1.97
CA TYR A 155 -12.45 19.98 -0.94
C TYR A 155 -13.15 18.61 -0.84
N ALA A 156 -14.48 18.57 -0.80
CA ALA A 156 -15.26 17.34 -0.71
C ALA A 156 -14.97 16.39 -1.89
N ILE A 157 -14.95 16.93 -3.12
CA ILE A 157 -14.65 16.17 -4.34
C ILE A 157 -13.19 15.72 -4.35
N HIS A 158 -12.28 16.57 -3.89
CA HIS A 158 -10.87 16.25 -3.75
C HIS A 158 -10.67 15.07 -2.81
N TRP A 159 -11.21 15.15 -1.59
CA TRP A 159 -11.13 14.09 -0.60
C TRP A 159 -11.71 12.76 -1.09
N GLN A 160 -12.89 12.81 -1.73
CA GLN A 160 -13.51 11.63 -2.31
C GLN A 160 -12.62 10.97 -3.36
N ARG A 161 -11.97 11.74 -4.23
CA ARG A 161 -11.04 11.23 -5.24
C ARG A 161 -9.77 10.65 -4.63
N GLU A 162 -9.22 11.33 -3.65
CA GLU A 162 -8.02 10.87 -2.92
C GLU A 162 -8.27 9.50 -2.32
N VAL A 163 -9.35 9.34 -1.57
CA VAL A 163 -9.71 8.05 -0.94
C VAL A 163 -10.01 6.99 -2.00
N GLN A 164 -10.68 7.33 -3.10
CA GLN A 164 -10.96 6.41 -4.20
C GLN A 164 -9.67 5.81 -4.81
N HIS A 165 -8.62 6.59 -4.91
CA HIS A 165 -7.35 6.19 -5.51
C HIS A 165 -6.30 5.71 -4.50
N HIS A 166 -6.62 5.75 -3.22
CA HIS A 166 -5.71 5.40 -2.12
C HIS A 166 -4.97 4.08 -2.36
N LEU A 167 -5.69 2.99 -2.67
CA LEU A 167 -5.08 1.67 -2.87
C LEU A 167 -4.13 1.65 -4.08
N ALA A 168 -4.49 2.33 -5.16
CA ALA A 168 -3.66 2.43 -6.35
C ALA A 168 -2.36 3.20 -6.07
N ILE A 169 -2.46 4.31 -5.34
CA ILE A 169 -1.30 5.12 -4.93
C ILE A 169 -0.40 4.30 -4.01
N LYS A 170 -0.97 3.65 -3.01
CA LYS A 170 -0.23 2.82 -2.05
C LYS A 170 0.53 1.69 -2.76
N ASN A 171 -0.13 0.97 -3.66
CA ASN A 171 0.49 -0.11 -4.42
C ASN A 171 1.62 0.39 -5.32
N GLN A 172 1.44 1.52 -6.01
CA GLN A 172 2.48 2.12 -6.84
C GLN A 172 3.66 2.62 -5.98
N ALA A 173 3.38 3.29 -4.87
CA ALA A 173 4.40 3.76 -3.94
C ALA A 173 5.20 2.60 -3.33
N LEU A 174 4.55 1.49 -2.99
CA LEU A 174 5.22 0.27 -2.53
C LEU A 174 6.14 -0.28 -3.62
N GLY A 175 5.69 -0.28 -4.89
CA GLY A 175 6.51 -0.69 -6.03
C GLY A 175 7.77 0.15 -6.19
N GLU A 176 7.67 1.47 -6.03
CA GLU A 176 8.81 2.40 -6.06
C GLU A 176 9.79 2.22 -4.90
N GLY A 177 9.34 1.70 -3.77
CA GLY A 177 10.19 1.39 -2.60
C GLY A 177 11.12 0.20 -2.81
N PHE A 178 10.82 -0.70 -3.75
CA PHE A 178 11.62 -1.88 -4.02
C PHE A 178 12.82 -1.57 -4.93
N ARG A 179 13.88 -2.38 -4.76
CA ARG A 179 15.03 -2.38 -5.67
C ARG A 179 14.91 -3.55 -6.66
N PRO A 180 14.41 -3.33 -7.88
CA PRO A 180 14.16 -4.42 -8.84
C PRO A 180 15.40 -5.28 -9.11
N VAL A 181 16.58 -4.66 -9.16
CA VAL A 181 17.85 -5.35 -9.41
C VAL A 181 18.20 -6.32 -8.28
N SER A 182 18.00 -5.92 -7.02
CA SER A 182 18.27 -6.78 -5.85
C SER A 182 17.36 -8.00 -5.86
N LEU A 183 16.06 -7.81 -6.05
CA LEU A 183 15.09 -8.91 -6.12
C LEU A 183 15.36 -9.83 -7.31
N GLN A 184 15.67 -9.27 -8.49
CA GLN A 184 16.01 -10.06 -9.66
C GLN A 184 17.25 -10.94 -9.44
N ASN A 185 18.26 -10.42 -8.75
CA ASN A 185 19.46 -11.20 -8.42
C ASN A 185 19.15 -12.33 -7.44
N LEU A 186 18.30 -12.08 -6.44
CA LEU A 186 17.84 -13.10 -5.51
C LEU A 186 17.07 -14.22 -6.22
N CYS A 187 16.12 -13.89 -7.09
CA CYS A 187 15.36 -14.85 -7.89
C CYS A 187 16.26 -15.69 -8.82
N ARG A 188 17.26 -15.06 -9.45
CA ARG A 188 18.24 -15.80 -10.28
C ARG A 188 19.06 -16.78 -9.45
N TYR A 189 19.48 -16.34 -8.26
CA TYR A 189 20.25 -17.18 -7.36
C TYR A 189 19.41 -18.34 -6.82
N GLU A 190 18.15 -18.10 -6.47
CA GLU A 190 17.19 -19.14 -6.09
C GLU A 190 17.02 -20.18 -7.20
N THR A 191 16.75 -19.78 -8.42
CA THR A 191 16.62 -20.66 -9.59
C THR A 191 17.89 -21.51 -9.79
N HIS A 192 19.07 -20.92 -9.55
CA HIS A 192 20.33 -21.67 -9.63
C HIS A 192 20.43 -22.73 -8.54
N LEU A 193 20.03 -22.40 -7.32
CA LEU A 193 20.02 -23.35 -6.19
C LEU A 193 19.03 -24.48 -6.41
N ASP A 194 17.85 -24.20 -6.97
CA ASP A 194 16.86 -25.22 -7.31
C ASP A 194 17.40 -26.25 -8.31
N ARG A 195 17.97 -25.76 -9.41
CA ARG A 195 18.60 -26.64 -10.40
C ARG A 195 19.77 -27.46 -9.83
N LYS A 196 20.52 -26.86 -8.92
CA LYS A 196 21.62 -27.56 -8.24
C LYS A 196 21.07 -28.63 -7.29
N PHE A 197 20.00 -28.30 -6.55
CA PHE A 197 19.32 -29.25 -5.66
C PHE A 197 18.79 -30.45 -6.43
N GLU A 198 18.03 -30.24 -7.48
CA GLU A 198 17.46 -31.29 -8.33
C GLU A 198 18.55 -32.23 -8.89
N ARG A 199 19.65 -31.64 -9.40
CA ARG A 199 20.78 -32.44 -9.94
C ARG A 199 21.45 -33.26 -8.87
N THR A 200 21.71 -32.67 -7.70
CA THR A 200 22.38 -33.38 -6.59
C THR A 200 21.52 -34.52 -6.07
N LEU A 201 20.20 -34.28 -5.92
CA LEU A 201 19.23 -35.28 -5.51
C LEU A 201 19.13 -36.43 -6.54
N ALA A 202 19.01 -36.08 -7.82
CA ALA A 202 18.98 -37.07 -8.90
C ALA A 202 20.24 -37.94 -8.94
N MET A 203 21.43 -37.35 -8.72
CA MET A 203 22.69 -38.10 -8.63
C MET A 203 22.68 -39.05 -7.44
N LEU A 204 22.20 -38.61 -6.28
CA LEU A 204 22.13 -39.44 -5.07
C LEU A 204 21.17 -40.63 -5.29
N ILE A 205 19.99 -40.39 -5.86
CA ILE A 205 19.01 -41.43 -6.18
C ILE A 205 19.60 -42.43 -7.15
N LYS A 206 20.22 -41.95 -8.23
CA LYS A 206 20.85 -42.82 -9.24
C LYS A 206 21.96 -43.72 -8.67
N LEU A 207 22.81 -43.19 -7.76
CA LEU A 207 23.82 -43.99 -7.09
C LEU A 207 23.21 -45.10 -6.22
N LYS A 208 22.12 -44.79 -5.52
CA LYS A 208 21.38 -45.78 -4.73
C LYS A 208 20.72 -46.86 -5.58
N GLU A 209 20.13 -46.50 -6.70
CA GLU A 209 19.53 -47.44 -7.66
C GLU A 209 20.58 -48.40 -8.23
N LEU A 210 21.76 -47.88 -8.64
CA LEU A 210 22.87 -48.69 -9.15
C LEU A 210 23.36 -49.68 -8.11
N ARG A 211 23.42 -49.30 -6.85
CA ARG A 211 23.81 -50.16 -5.76
C ARG A 211 22.79 -51.24 -5.40
N SER A 212 21.48 -50.89 -5.48
CA SER A 212 20.38 -51.82 -5.17
C SER A 212 20.08 -52.79 -6.30
N GLY A 213 20.63 -52.56 -7.49
CA GLY A 213 20.55 -53.46 -8.64
C GLY A 213 21.68 -54.46 -8.79
N GLU A 214 22.70 -54.38 -7.90
CA GLU A 214 23.72 -55.42 -7.69
C GLU A 214 23.27 -56.37 -6.57
#